data_1d04c08370eb23b5f1246a4a72ceb93f
#
_entry.id   1d04c08370eb23b5f1246a4a72ceb93f
#
_cell.length_a   1.000
_cell.length_b   1.000
_cell.length_c   1.000
_cell.angle_alpha   90.00
_cell.angle_beta   90.00
_cell.angle_gamma   90.00
#
_symmetry.space_group_name_H-M   'P 1'
#
loop_
_entity.id
_entity.type
_entity.pdbx_description
1 polymer ?
#
loop_
_entity_poly.entity_id
_entity_poly.type
_entity_poly.pdbx_seq_one_letter_code
_entity_poly.pdbx_strand_id
1 'polypeptide(L)'
;MININDIKIGQKVWFKESWTERIVCGFVNEITKRSDNEDYIIEIKGKSYSEDSFIGTTHQSPDNLFATKEEAIAAVKKENQKRVDNYKAEITDIVSLIAFPLSHTFGAEEYTDYEAIRAYKERAKELGFKIPD
;
A
#
# COMPACT_ATOMS: atom_id res chain seq x y z
N MET A 1 -7.88 9.05 -4.07
CA MET A 1 -9.10 8.52 -3.40
C MET A 1 -10.33 9.06 -4.08
N ILE A 2 -11.27 8.21 -4.41
CA ILE A 2 -12.53 8.62 -5.05
C ILE A 2 -13.57 8.90 -3.95
N ASN A 3 -14.31 10.01 -4.07
CA ASN A 3 -15.40 10.30 -3.18
C ASN A 3 -16.54 9.29 -3.43
N ILE A 4 -17.13 8.75 -2.37
CA ILE A 4 -18.22 7.77 -2.48
C ILE A 4 -19.40 8.28 -3.33
N ASN A 5 -19.66 9.59 -3.30
CA ASN A 5 -20.74 10.18 -4.09
C ASN A 5 -20.48 10.19 -5.59
N ASP A 6 -19.20 9.99 -5.98
CA ASP A 6 -18.77 9.99 -7.38
C ASP A 6 -18.57 8.58 -7.94
N ILE A 7 -18.71 7.55 -7.10
CA ILE A 7 -18.57 6.16 -7.53
C ILE A 7 -19.88 5.66 -8.15
N LYS A 8 -19.77 5.05 -9.33
CA LYS A 8 -20.92 4.52 -10.07
C LYS A 8 -20.70 3.06 -10.46
N ILE A 9 -21.78 2.29 -10.53
CA ILE A 9 -21.78 0.92 -11.06
C ILE A 9 -21.22 0.93 -12.48
N GLY A 10 -20.29 0.01 -12.76
CA GLY A 10 -19.63 -0.09 -14.06
C GLY A 10 -18.40 0.78 -14.24
N GLN A 11 -18.12 1.64 -13.27
CA GLN A 11 -16.94 2.52 -13.33
C GLN A 11 -15.65 1.71 -13.19
N LYS A 12 -14.65 2.04 -14.00
CA LYS A 12 -13.30 1.51 -13.87
C LYS A 12 -12.59 2.23 -12.73
N VAL A 13 -12.04 1.45 -11.81
CA VAL A 13 -11.30 1.97 -10.64
C VAL A 13 -9.95 1.26 -10.52
N TRP A 14 -9.01 1.93 -9.86
CA TRP A 14 -7.67 1.41 -9.62
C TRP A 14 -7.43 1.28 -8.12
N PHE A 15 -6.71 0.22 -7.73
CA PHE A 15 -6.42 -0.05 -6.32
C PHE A 15 -5.16 -0.91 -6.18
N LYS A 16 -4.61 -0.94 -4.97
CA LYS A 16 -3.48 -1.81 -4.64
C LYS A 16 -4.00 -3.20 -4.31
N GLU A 17 -3.48 -4.22 -5.00
CA GLU A 17 -3.75 -5.62 -4.70
C GLU A 17 -3.00 -6.01 -3.43
N SER A 18 -3.70 -6.60 -2.45
CA SER A 18 -3.14 -6.86 -1.12
C SER A 18 -2.02 -7.91 -1.11
N TRP A 19 -2.04 -8.86 -2.04
CA TRP A 19 -1.06 -9.95 -2.06
C TRP A 19 0.28 -9.57 -2.70
N THR A 20 0.21 -8.82 -3.79
CA THR A 20 1.39 -8.50 -4.61
C THR A 20 1.82 -7.04 -4.47
N GLU A 21 1.03 -6.22 -3.82
CA GLU A 21 1.17 -4.76 -3.75
C GLU A 21 1.13 -4.07 -5.12
N ARG A 22 0.70 -4.80 -6.13
CA ARG A 22 0.57 -4.33 -7.51
C ARG A 22 -0.64 -3.43 -7.66
N ILE A 23 -0.52 -2.39 -8.49
CA ILE A 23 -1.66 -1.54 -8.84
C ILE A 23 -2.44 -2.21 -9.96
N VAL A 24 -3.68 -2.51 -9.69
CA VAL A 24 -4.58 -3.20 -10.62
C VAL A 24 -5.88 -2.43 -10.80
N CYS A 25 -6.61 -2.74 -11.87
CA CYS A 25 -7.92 -2.16 -12.12
C CYS A 25 -9.03 -3.21 -12.10
N GLY A 26 -10.22 -2.75 -11.86
CA GLY A 26 -11.44 -3.52 -11.95
C GLY A 26 -12.63 -2.60 -12.16
N PHE A 27 -13.82 -3.16 -12.17
CA PHE A 27 -15.05 -2.42 -12.43
C PHE A 27 -16.00 -2.54 -11.25
N VAL A 28 -16.58 -1.42 -10.85
CA VAL A 28 -17.55 -1.39 -9.75
C VAL A 28 -18.77 -2.20 -10.13
N ASN A 29 -19.07 -3.24 -9.34
CA ASN A 29 -20.21 -4.12 -9.56
C ASN A 29 -21.35 -3.85 -8.59
N GLU A 30 -21.04 -3.55 -7.33
CA GLU A 30 -22.03 -3.29 -6.29
C GLU A 30 -21.49 -2.31 -5.26
N ILE A 31 -22.37 -1.46 -4.74
CA ILE A 31 -22.06 -0.51 -3.67
C ILE A 31 -22.99 -0.80 -2.50
N THR A 32 -22.42 -1.17 -1.36
CA THR A 32 -23.20 -1.52 -0.17
C THR A 32 -22.80 -0.64 0.99
N LYS A 33 -23.80 -0.05 1.65
CA LYS A 33 -23.60 0.68 2.90
C LYS A 33 -23.76 -0.28 4.08
N ARG A 34 -22.81 -0.28 5.01
CA ARG A 34 -22.94 -1.06 6.24
C ARG A 34 -24.05 -0.49 7.12
N SER A 35 -24.88 -1.37 7.67
CA SER A 35 -26.01 -0.95 8.47
C SER A 35 -25.66 -0.39 9.85
N ASP A 36 -24.48 -0.70 10.36
CA ASP A 36 -24.01 -0.35 11.70
C ASP A 36 -23.14 0.92 11.76
N ASN A 37 -22.71 1.43 10.58
CA ASN A 37 -21.91 2.65 10.48
C ASN A 37 -22.14 3.29 9.12
N GLU A 38 -21.43 4.41 8.85
CA GLU A 38 -21.54 5.13 7.58
C GLU A 38 -20.55 4.64 6.51
N ASP A 39 -19.86 3.53 6.77
CA ASP A 39 -18.89 2.98 5.84
C ASP A 39 -19.56 2.28 4.66
N TYR A 40 -18.92 2.39 3.51
CA TYR A 40 -19.35 1.72 2.29
C TYR A 40 -18.37 0.62 1.92
N ILE A 41 -18.88 -0.44 1.32
CA ILE A 41 -18.09 -1.52 0.73
C ILE A 41 -18.39 -1.55 -0.75
N ILE A 42 -17.34 -1.50 -1.55
CA ILE A 42 -17.43 -1.52 -3.00
C ILE A 42 -16.99 -2.89 -3.50
N GLU A 43 -17.89 -3.60 -4.15
CA GLU A 43 -17.56 -4.85 -4.82
C GLU A 43 -17.00 -4.55 -6.20
N ILE A 44 -15.82 -5.08 -6.51
CA ILE A 44 -15.10 -4.84 -7.74
C ILE A 44 -14.82 -6.16 -8.44
N LYS A 45 -15.13 -6.23 -9.73
CA LYS A 45 -14.86 -7.38 -10.58
C LYS A 45 -13.89 -7.04 -11.70
N GLY A 46 -12.92 -7.92 -11.94
CA GLY A 46 -12.06 -7.88 -13.11
C GLY A 46 -12.84 -8.38 -14.34
N LYS A 47 -12.66 -7.71 -15.47
CA LYS A 47 -13.35 -8.08 -16.73
C LYS A 47 -12.47 -8.80 -17.75
N SER A 48 -11.17 -8.70 -17.64
CA SER A 48 -10.26 -9.27 -18.65
C SER A 48 -8.94 -9.71 -18.04
N TYR A 49 -8.22 -10.56 -18.77
CA TYR A 49 -6.88 -11.02 -18.39
C TYR A 49 -5.79 -10.07 -18.90
N SER A 50 -6.00 -8.77 -18.86
CA SER A 50 -4.95 -7.80 -19.14
C SER A 50 -3.96 -7.73 -17.95
N GLU A 51 -2.72 -7.27 -18.20
CA GLU A 51 -1.67 -7.21 -17.17
C GLU A 51 -2.10 -6.43 -15.93
N ASP A 52 -2.87 -5.37 -16.10
CA ASP A 52 -3.28 -4.48 -15.02
C ASP A 52 -4.65 -4.82 -14.45
N SER A 53 -5.30 -5.87 -14.93
CA SER A 53 -6.64 -6.24 -14.47
C SER A 53 -6.57 -7.13 -13.23
N PHE A 54 -7.42 -6.84 -12.25
CA PHE A 54 -7.67 -7.75 -11.14
C PHE A 54 -8.40 -8.99 -11.67
N ILE A 55 -8.05 -10.16 -11.14
CA ILE A 55 -8.69 -11.42 -11.51
C ILE A 55 -9.63 -11.82 -10.38
N GLY A 56 -10.92 -11.97 -10.71
CA GLY A 56 -11.94 -12.36 -9.73
C GLY A 56 -12.71 -11.18 -9.16
N THR A 57 -13.15 -11.33 -7.93
CA THR A 57 -13.97 -10.36 -7.21
C THR A 57 -13.31 -9.98 -5.91
N THR A 58 -13.31 -8.69 -5.59
CA THR A 58 -12.80 -8.17 -4.32
C THR A 58 -13.75 -7.13 -3.74
N HIS A 59 -13.62 -6.89 -2.44
CA HIS A 59 -14.39 -5.88 -1.73
C HIS A 59 -13.41 -4.85 -1.16
N GLN A 60 -13.62 -3.58 -1.47
CA GLN A 60 -12.73 -2.49 -1.09
C GLN A 60 -13.50 -1.34 -0.45
N SER A 61 -12.85 -0.65 0.47
CA SER A 61 -13.33 0.64 0.95
C SER A 61 -13.13 1.70 -0.14
N PRO A 62 -14.02 2.70 -0.25
CA PRO A 62 -13.84 3.82 -1.18
C PRO A 62 -12.48 4.51 -1.04
N ASP A 63 -11.91 4.53 0.16
CA ASP A 63 -10.61 5.15 0.44
C ASP A 63 -9.45 4.49 -0.30
N ASN A 64 -9.63 3.25 -0.73
CA ASN A 64 -8.61 2.49 -1.44
C ASN A 64 -8.73 2.57 -2.96
N LEU A 65 -9.73 3.31 -3.47
CA LEU A 65 -10.03 3.37 -4.89
C LEU A 65 -9.59 4.70 -5.50
N PHE A 66 -9.08 4.62 -6.73
CA PHE A 66 -8.58 5.78 -7.48
C PHE A 66 -9.14 5.78 -8.89
N ALA A 67 -9.34 6.97 -9.43
CA ALA A 67 -9.88 7.13 -10.78
C ALA A 67 -8.85 6.77 -11.86
N THR A 68 -7.56 6.94 -11.57
CA THR A 68 -6.47 6.67 -12.51
C THR A 68 -5.38 5.83 -11.86
N LYS A 69 -4.61 5.13 -12.69
CA LYS A 69 -3.44 4.37 -12.25
C LYS A 69 -2.40 5.26 -11.58
N GLU A 70 -2.18 6.43 -12.16
CA GLU A 70 -1.19 7.41 -11.66
C GLU A 70 -1.53 7.89 -10.25
N GLU A 71 -2.81 8.16 -9.99
CA GLU A 71 -3.26 8.55 -8.64
C GLU A 71 -3.04 7.42 -7.63
N ALA A 72 -3.32 6.18 -8.03
CA ALA A 72 -3.10 5.02 -7.17
C ALA A 72 -1.62 4.83 -6.85
N ILE A 73 -0.75 4.94 -7.86
CA ILE A 73 0.70 4.83 -7.69
C ILE A 73 1.21 5.93 -6.74
N ALA A 74 0.76 7.16 -6.93
CA ALA A 74 1.17 8.29 -6.08
C ALA A 74 0.75 8.08 -4.62
N ALA A 75 -0.46 7.58 -4.39
CA ALA A 75 -0.96 7.29 -3.04
C ALA A 75 -0.16 6.19 -2.34
N VAL A 76 0.19 5.12 -3.06
CA VAL A 76 1.01 4.03 -2.52
C VAL A 76 2.42 4.51 -2.19
N LYS A 77 3.04 5.32 -3.05
CA LYS A 77 4.37 5.89 -2.79
C LYS A 77 4.36 6.78 -1.55
N LYS A 78 3.32 7.60 -1.40
CA LYS A 78 3.17 8.47 -0.23
C LYS A 78 3.03 7.66 1.06
N GLU A 79 2.22 6.62 1.04
CA GLU A 79 2.01 5.73 2.17
C GLU A 79 3.31 4.99 2.53
N ASN A 80 4.04 4.47 1.55
CA ASN A 80 5.31 3.80 1.77
C ASN A 80 6.36 4.77 2.33
N GLN A 81 6.41 6.00 1.85
CA GLN A 81 7.32 7.01 2.37
C GLN A 81 6.99 7.33 3.84
N LYS A 82 5.72 7.42 4.18
CA LYS A 82 5.30 7.62 5.57
C LYS A 82 5.75 6.48 6.48
N ARG A 83 5.67 5.24 6.02
CA ARG A 83 6.18 4.09 6.76
C ARG A 83 7.69 4.16 6.97
N VAL A 84 8.44 4.52 5.93
CA VAL A 84 9.89 4.74 6.02
C VAL A 84 10.21 5.81 7.07
N ASP A 85 9.50 6.93 7.03
CA ASP A 85 9.70 8.03 7.98
C ASP A 85 9.39 7.59 9.43
N ASN A 86 8.34 6.79 9.62
CA ASN A 86 7.98 6.26 10.94
C ASN A 86 9.07 5.30 11.46
N TYR A 87 9.60 4.43 10.60
CA TYR A 87 10.71 3.55 10.99
C TYR A 87 11.99 4.33 11.31
N LYS A 88 12.30 5.37 10.52
CA LYS A 88 13.46 6.22 10.79
C LYS A 88 13.35 6.91 12.14
N ALA A 89 12.13 7.26 12.57
CA ALA A 89 11.90 7.87 13.88
C ALA A 89 12.22 6.92 15.05
N GLU A 90 12.20 5.60 14.83
CA GLU A 90 12.61 4.61 15.83
C GLU A 90 14.13 4.54 16.01
N ILE A 91 14.89 5.01 15.02
CA ILE A 91 16.35 4.94 15.00
C ILE A 91 16.90 6.31 15.36
N THR A 92 17.18 6.53 16.64
CA THR A 92 17.63 7.84 17.16
C THR A 92 19.13 7.92 17.38
N ASP A 93 19.79 6.76 17.54
CA ASP A 93 21.22 6.65 17.84
C ASP A 93 21.81 5.33 17.33
N ILE A 94 23.10 5.10 17.61
CA ILE A 94 23.78 3.86 17.21
C ILE A 94 23.16 2.62 17.84
N VAL A 95 22.74 2.69 19.10
CA VAL A 95 22.17 1.54 19.80
C VAL A 95 20.85 1.12 19.15
N SER A 96 19.97 2.08 18.88
CA SER A 96 18.70 1.81 18.21
C SER A 96 18.92 1.34 16.76
N LEU A 97 19.93 1.85 16.07
CA LEU A 97 20.30 1.39 14.72
C LEU A 97 20.69 -0.09 14.73
N ILE A 98 21.53 -0.51 15.67
CA ILE A 98 21.98 -1.89 15.79
C ILE A 98 20.82 -2.81 16.17
N ALA A 99 19.92 -2.35 17.03
CA ALA A 99 18.78 -3.13 17.52
C ALA A 99 17.65 -3.24 16.47
N PHE A 100 17.57 -2.32 15.51
CA PHE A 100 16.46 -2.26 14.55
C PHE A 100 16.25 -3.56 13.76
N PRO A 101 17.29 -4.20 13.17
CA PRO A 101 17.10 -5.46 12.45
C PRO A 101 16.60 -6.61 13.33
N LEU A 102 16.80 -6.54 14.65
CA LEU A 102 16.32 -7.58 15.57
C LEU A 102 14.82 -7.46 15.84
N SER A 103 14.27 -6.25 15.69
CA SER A 103 12.85 -5.96 15.92
C SER A 103 12.02 -6.01 14.65
N HIS A 104 12.66 -6.01 13.48
CA HIS A 104 11.98 -5.99 12.17
C HIS A 104 12.49 -7.13 11.29
N THR A 105 11.62 -7.66 10.44
CA THR A 105 11.95 -8.79 9.57
C THR A 105 12.79 -8.36 8.39
N PHE A 106 14.09 -8.72 8.43
CA PHE A 106 15.01 -8.50 7.31
C PHE A 106 15.34 -9.84 6.67
N GLY A 107 15.23 -9.93 5.34
CA GLY A 107 15.69 -11.06 4.56
C GLY A 107 14.83 -12.32 4.55
N ALA A 108 13.67 -12.33 5.17
CA ALA A 108 12.70 -13.42 5.02
C ALA A 108 11.89 -13.16 3.75
N GLU A 109 12.01 -14.02 2.75
CA GLU A 109 11.46 -13.79 1.40
C GLU A 109 9.96 -13.46 1.38
N GLU A 110 9.16 -14.15 2.18
CA GLU A 110 7.70 -13.96 2.19
C GLU A 110 7.24 -12.76 3.02
N TYR A 111 8.06 -12.32 3.97
CA TYR A 111 7.69 -11.31 4.96
C TYR A 111 8.69 -10.16 5.05
N THR A 112 9.49 -9.97 3.99
CA THR A 112 10.49 -8.90 3.99
C THR A 112 9.81 -7.53 3.99
N ASP A 113 10.12 -6.74 4.99
CA ASP A 113 9.66 -5.35 5.06
C ASP A 113 10.69 -4.44 4.38
N TYR A 114 10.47 -4.16 3.11
CA TYR A 114 11.38 -3.34 2.30
C TYR A 114 11.46 -1.90 2.79
N GLU A 115 10.37 -1.37 3.33
CA GLU A 115 10.35 -0.02 3.89
C GLU A 115 11.19 0.06 5.16
N ALA A 116 11.17 -0.99 5.98
CA ALA A 116 12.03 -1.07 7.17
C ALA A 116 13.51 -1.13 6.78
N ILE A 117 13.86 -1.94 5.77
CA ILE A 117 15.22 -2.04 5.26
C ILE A 117 15.69 -0.69 4.70
N ARG A 118 14.86 -0.02 3.92
CA ARG A 118 15.15 1.29 3.37
C ARG A 118 15.38 2.33 4.47
N ALA A 119 14.52 2.36 5.49
CA ALA A 119 14.65 3.25 6.62
C ALA A 119 15.97 3.02 7.37
N TYR A 120 16.31 1.76 7.60
CA TYR A 120 17.56 1.37 8.24
C TYR A 120 18.78 1.86 7.47
N LYS A 121 18.83 1.61 6.16
CA LYS A 121 19.94 2.02 5.30
C LYS A 121 20.09 3.53 5.22
N GLU A 122 18.99 4.25 5.03
CA GLU A 122 19.00 5.71 4.96
C GLU A 122 19.45 6.33 6.28
N ARG A 123 18.95 5.81 7.41
CA ARG A 123 19.30 6.33 8.73
C ARG A 123 20.74 6.04 9.09
N ALA A 124 21.25 4.85 8.76
CA ALA A 124 22.65 4.50 8.96
C ALA A 124 23.56 5.47 8.22
N LYS A 125 23.23 5.81 6.97
CA LYS A 125 23.97 6.78 6.16
C LYS A 125 23.95 8.18 6.79
N GLU A 126 22.79 8.63 7.28
CA GLU A 126 22.63 9.90 7.96
C GLU A 126 23.48 9.98 9.24
N LEU A 127 23.64 8.86 9.96
CA LEU A 127 24.45 8.75 11.16
C LEU A 127 25.94 8.51 10.88
N GLY A 128 26.33 8.45 9.60
CA GLY A 128 27.72 8.31 9.18
C GLY A 128 28.23 6.89 9.04
N PHE A 129 27.36 5.89 8.99
CA PHE A 129 27.75 4.49 8.82
C PHE A 129 27.59 4.02 7.39
N LYS A 130 28.55 3.19 6.94
CA LYS A 130 28.45 2.50 5.66
C LYS A 130 27.84 1.11 5.89
N ILE A 131 26.77 0.81 5.15
CA ILE A 131 26.18 -0.53 5.16
C ILE A 131 26.47 -1.16 3.80
N PRO A 132 27.08 -2.36 3.77
CA PRO A 132 27.28 -3.11 2.52
C PRO A 132 25.95 -3.39 1.83
N ASP A 133 25.92 -3.24 0.54
CA ASP A 133 24.75 -3.58 -0.30
C ASP A 133 24.55 -5.09 -0.40
#